data_bdab542661e90770db276acfc5c761ff
#
_entry.id   bdab542661e90770db276acfc5c761ff
#
_cell.length_a   1.000
_cell.length_b   1.000
_cell.length_c   1.000
_cell.angle_alpha   90.00
_cell.angle_beta   90.00
_cell.angle_gamma   90.00
#
_symmetry.space_group_name_H-M   'P 1'
#
loop_
_entity.id
_entity.type
_entity.pdbx_description
1 polymer ?
#
loop_
_entity_poly.entity_id
_entity_poly.type
_entity_poly.pdbx_seq_one_letter_code
_entity_poly.pdbx_strand_id
1 'polypeptide(L)'
;VDSQAQPPFELLLVESPDVPTIGVGEGTWPSMRTTLQRIGLSETEFVRECDASFKQGTWFRDWQTGKGDTYSHPFTIPTNYADTNLVPHWLAQTDAPPFADAVTPQTALFADCLAPKQITTPEYAFVVNYAYHLEAGKFAELLRRHCTENLGVKHIKANVSQINTAENGDIVSVTTDRAGDIP
;
A
#
# COMPACT_ATOMS: atom_id res chain seq x y z
N VAL A 1 -10.28 -20.47 -4.84
CA VAL A 1 -10.43 -20.19 -6.27
C VAL A 1 -9.82 -21.36 -6.99
N ASP A 2 -10.62 -22.08 -7.76
CA ASP A 2 -10.23 -23.27 -8.52
C ASP A 2 -9.20 -22.86 -9.58
N SER A 3 -7.96 -23.29 -9.44
CA SER A 3 -6.80 -22.85 -10.23
C SER A 3 -6.76 -23.40 -11.68
N GLN A 4 -7.87 -23.93 -12.18
CA GLN A 4 -7.97 -24.52 -13.51
C GLN A 4 -8.98 -23.87 -14.47
N ALA A 5 -9.80 -22.94 -14.03
CA ALA A 5 -10.67 -22.21 -14.94
C ALA A 5 -9.91 -21.04 -15.56
N GLN A 6 -9.77 -21.01 -16.87
CA GLN A 6 -9.28 -19.82 -17.57
C GLN A 6 -10.18 -18.63 -17.19
N PRO A 7 -9.60 -17.46 -16.88
CA PRO A 7 -10.41 -16.28 -16.57
C PRO A 7 -11.33 -15.98 -17.76
N PRO A 8 -12.55 -15.51 -17.51
CA PRO A 8 -13.54 -15.23 -18.56
C PRO A 8 -13.15 -14.05 -19.47
N PHE A 9 -11.99 -13.47 -19.24
CA PHE A 9 -11.44 -12.33 -20.00
C PHE A 9 -9.93 -12.44 -20.11
N GLU A 10 -9.37 -11.84 -21.14
CA GLU A 10 -7.94 -11.65 -21.31
C GLU A 10 -7.57 -10.24 -20.80
N LEU A 11 -6.46 -10.13 -20.04
CA LEU A 11 -5.99 -8.85 -19.54
C LEU A 11 -4.68 -8.48 -20.24
N LEU A 12 -4.72 -7.32 -20.92
CA LEU A 12 -3.55 -6.74 -21.55
C LEU A 12 -3.18 -5.43 -20.85
N LEU A 13 -1.89 -5.27 -20.56
CA LEU A 13 -1.34 -4.02 -20.04
C LEU A 13 -0.44 -3.42 -21.13
N VAL A 14 -0.77 -2.23 -21.60
CA VAL A 14 0.06 -1.48 -22.55
C VAL A 14 0.77 -0.37 -21.76
N GLU A 15 2.09 -0.35 -21.81
CA GLU A 15 2.92 0.60 -21.08
C GLU A 15 3.96 1.23 -22.01
N SER A 16 4.11 2.55 -21.92
CA SER A 16 5.16 3.27 -22.66
C SER A 16 6.55 2.86 -22.16
N PRO A 17 7.47 2.45 -23.05
CA PRO A 17 8.86 2.21 -22.68
C PRO A 17 9.67 3.50 -22.47
N ASP A 18 9.11 4.65 -22.91
CA ASP A 18 9.82 5.93 -22.98
C ASP A 18 9.47 6.84 -21.78
N VAL A 19 8.46 6.47 -20.99
CA VAL A 19 8.05 7.21 -19.78
C VAL A 19 8.55 6.44 -18.57
N PRO A 20 9.54 6.97 -17.82
CA PRO A 20 10.02 6.32 -16.62
C PRO A 20 8.97 6.36 -15.52
N THR A 21 8.97 5.36 -14.65
CA THR A 21 8.17 5.39 -13.42
C THR A 21 8.62 6.59 -12.58
N ILE A 22 7.71 7.53 -12.37
CA ILE A 22 7.94 8.65 -11.46
C ILE A 22 7.63 8.13 -10.06
N GLY A 23 8.66 7.68 -9.36
CA GLY A 23 8.55 7.17 -8.01
C GLY A 23 9.59 7.82 -7.11
N VAL A 24 9.14 8.32 -5.99
CA VAL A 24 9.94 8.58 -4.81
C VAL A 24 9.63 7.49 -3.80
N GLY A 25 10.30 7.42 -2.66
CA GLY A 25 9.95 6.47 -1.62
C GLY A 25 8.46 6.59 -1.24
N GLU A 26 7.78 5.49 -1.22
CA GLU A 26 6.34 5.43 -0.96
C GLU A 26 6.04 5.02 0.48
N GLY A 27 5.05 5.68 1.08
CA GLY A 27 4.50 5.29 2.37
C GLY A 27 3.06 4.83 2.20
N THR A 28 2.78 3.57 2.53
CA THR A 28 1.44 2.98 2.35
C THR A 28 0.54 3.14 3.58
N TRP A 29 -0.70 2.66 3.45
CA TRP A 29 -1.66 2.49 4.53
C TRP A 29 -1.79 1.00 4.92
N PRO A 30 -2.32 0.67 6.10
CA PRO A 30 -2.48 -0.72 6.55
C PRO A 30 -3.29 -1.61 5.61
N SER A 31 -4.19 -1.06 4.81
CA SER A 31 -4.95 -1.78 3.78
C SER A 31 -4.07 -2.42 2.71
N MET A 32 -2.83 -1.94 2.52
CA MET A 32 -1.87 -2.51 1.57
C MET A 32 -1.59 -3.99 1.87
N ARG A 33 -1.51 -4.39 3.14
CA ARG A 33 -1.32 -5.81 3.52
C ARG A 33 -2.41 -6.71 2.94
N THR A 34 -3.67 -6.27 3.07
CA THR A 34 -4.81 -7.01 2.51
C THR A 34 -4.75 -7.09 0.98
N THR A 35 -4.31 -6.01 0.33
CA THR A 35 -4.14 -5.99 -1.12
C THR A 35 -3.06 -6.98 -1.57
N LEU A 36 -1.87 -6.93 -0.97
CA LEU A 36 -0.77 -7.85 -1.30
C LEU A 36 -1.17 -9.32 -1.07
N GLN A 37 -1.83 -9.60 0.06
CA GLN A 37 -2.33 -10.94 0.36
C GLN A 37 -3.37 -11.43 -0.66
N ARG A 38 -4.29 -10.56 -1.08
CA ARG A 38 -5.33 -10.90 -2.07
C ARG A 38 -4.77 -11.22 -3.44
N ILE A 39 -3.72 -10.53 -3.86
CA ILE A 39 -3.07 -10.80 -5.14
C ILE A 39 -2.07 -11.97 -5.06
N GLY A 40 -1.88 -12.56 -3.88
CA GLY A 40 -1.04 -13.75 -3.69
C GLY A 40 0.46 -13.47 -3.59
N LEU A 41 0.86 -12.24 -3.27
CA LEU A 41 2.26 -11.92 -2.98
C LEU A 41 2.62 -12.32 -1.55
N SER A 42 3.80 -12.93 -1.37
CA SER A 42 4.40 -13.18 -0.07
C SER A 42 4.89 -11.86 0.55
N GLU A 43 4.62 -11.64 1.85
CA GLU A 43 5.15 -10.48 2.57
C GLU A 43 6.68 -10.50 2.61
N THR A 44 7.26 -11.69 2.77
CA THR A 44 8.72 -11.87 2.80
C THR A 44 9.36 -11.48 1.48
N GLU A 45 8.78 -11.90 0.35
CA GLU A 45 9.23 -11.52 -0.99
C GLU A 45 9.11 -10.02 -1.19
N PHE A 46 7.94 -9.45 -0.88
CA PHE A 46 7.71 -8.02 -0.99
C PHE A 46 8.71 -7.19 -0.19
N VAL A 47 8.95 -7.55 1.09
CA VAL A 47 9.90 -6.82 1.95
C VAL A 47 11.32 -6.86 1.39
N ARG A 48 11.75 -8.01 0.88
CA ARG A 48 13.11 -8.19 0.33
C ARG A 48 13.29 -7.46 -1.00
N GLU A 49 12.33 -7.59 -1.90
CA GLU A 49 12.48 -7.11 -3.27
C GLU A 49 12.18 -5.63 -3.43
N CYS A 50 11.37 -5.06 -2.54
CA CYS A 50 11.02 -3.65 -2.57
C CYS A 50 11.79 -2.80 -1.55
N ASP A 51 12.82 -3.35 -0.88
CA ASP A 51 13.52 -2.69 0.22
C ASP A 51 12.53 -2.12 1.26
N ALA A 52 11.46 -2.87 1.52
CA ALA A 52 10.39 -2.38 2.35
C ALA A 52 10.74 -2.42 3.83
N SER A 53 10.25 -1.44 4.56
CA SER A 53 10.33 -1.35 6.01
C SER A 53 8.95 -1.07 6.60
N PHE A 54 8.79 -1.33 7.91
CA PHE A 54 7.52 -1.10 8.58
C PHE A 54 7.25 0.39 8.82
N LYS A 55 6.04 0.82 8.45
CA LYS A 55 5.47 2.11 8.82
C LYS A 55 4.40 1.85 9.87
N GLN A 56 4.49 2.50 11.03
CA GLN A 56 3.61 2.26 12.16
C GLN A 56 2.67 3.43 12.47
N GLY A 57 2.84 4.53 11.78
CA GLY A 57 2.06 5.74 11.99
C GLY A 57 2.72 6.95 11.35
N THR A 58 2.32 8.12 11.78
CA THR A 58 2.85 9.41 11.32
C THR A 58 3.14 10.29 12.54
N TRP A 59 4.30 10.94 12.53
CA TRP A 59 4.61 12.04 13.45
C TRP A 59 4.30 13.36 12.76
N PHE A 60 3.48 14.18 13.44
CA PHE A 60 3.23 15.55 13.02
C PHE A 60 4.06 16.47 13.91
N ARG A 61 4.91 17.28 13.31
CA ARG A 61 5.76 18.25 13.99
C ARG A 61 5.43 19.64 13.48
N ASP A 62 5.24 20.59 14.39
CA ASP A 62 4.88 21.97 14.07
C ASP A 62 3.65 22.13 13.18
N TRP A 63 2.78 21.13 13.18
CA TRP A 63 1.60 21.11 12.31
C TRP A 63 0.45 21.97 12.83
N GLN A 64 0.27 22.03 14.14
CA GLN A 64 -0.88 22.70 14.77
C GLN A 64 -0.59 24.17 15.09
N THR A 65 0.56 24.48 15.69
CA THR A 65 0.90 25.82 16.16
C THR A 65 2.15 26.40 15.53
N GLY A 66 3.01 25.58 14.94
CA GLY A 66 4.33 25.97 14.43
C GLY A 66 5.32 26.38 15.54
N LYS A 67 5.10 25.94 16.78
CA LYS A 67 5.87 26.33 17.96
C LYS A 67 6.47 25.14 18.73
N GLY A 68 6.94 24.13 18.00
CA GLY A 68 7.52 22.94 18.61
C GLY A 68 6.49 21.90 19.04
N ASP A 69 5.22 22.04 18.65
CA ASP A 69 4.19 21.04 18.93
C ASP A 69 4.44 19.75 18.15
N THR A 70 4.21 18.63 18.81
CA THR A 70 4.30 17.31 18.18
C THR A 70 3.16 16.42 18.65
N TYR A 71 2.63 15.62 17.74
CA TYR A 71 1.73 14.52 18.08
C TYR A 71 1.93 13.35 17.13
N SER A 72 1.61 12.16 17.59
CA SER A 72 1.67 10.94 16.80
C SER A 72 0.29 10.47 16.40
N HIS A 73 0.20 9.87 15.21
CA HIS A 73 -0.99 9.20 14.70
C HIS A 73 -0.63 7.74 14.37
N PRO A 74 -0.69 6.84 15.38
CA PRO A 74 -0.41 5.42 15.19
C PRO A 74 -1.49 4.74 14.35
N PHE A 75 -1.14 3.61 13.72
CA PHE A 75 -2.09 2.85 12.90
C PHE A 75 -2.95 1.88 13.70
N THR A 76 -2.57 1.57 14.93
CA THR A 76 -3.39 0.76 15.83
C THR A 76 -4.52 1.62 16.37
N ILE A 77 -5.74 1.19 16.12
CA ILE A 77 -6.93 1.85 16.66
C ILE A 77 -6.99 1.67 18.20
N PRO A 78 -7.57 2.62 18.93
CA PRO A 78 -7.77 2.50 20.38
C PRO A 78 -8.54 1.23 20.75
N THR A 79 -8.17 0.62 21.87
CA THR A 79 -8.90 -0.53 22.41
C THR A 79 -10.38 -0.17 22.61
N ASN A 80 -11.28 -1.06 22.19
CA ASN A 80 -12.73 -0.88 22.24
C ASN A 80 -13.25 0.35 21.48
N TYR A 81 -12.55 0.81 20.46
CA TYR A 81 -12.92 1.99 19.67
C TYR A 81 -14.37 1.98 19.15
N ALA A 82 -14.89 0.81 18.80
CA ALA A 82 -16.26 0.66 18.30
C ALA A 82 -17.33 0.87 19.39
N ASP A 83 -16.99 0.59 20.63
CA ASP A 83 -17.95 0.52 21.74
C ASP A 83 -17.80 1.69 22.74
N THR A 84 -16.59 2.29 22.79
CA THR A 84 -16.29 3.28 23.82
C THR A 84 -15.54 4.48 23.23
N ASN A 85 -16.14 5.66 23.36
CA ASN A 85 -15.42 6.91 23.06
C ASN A 85 -14.51 7.28 24.25
N LEU A 86 -13.22 7.07 24.08
CA LEU A 86 -12.22 7.36 25.13
C LEU A 86 -11.88 8.86 25.27
N VAL A 87 -12.19 9.68 24.28
CA VAL A 87 -11.80 11.09 24.24
C VAL A 87 -12.36 11.89 25.43
N PRO A 88 -13.66 11.81 25.78
CA PRO A 88 -14.18 12.55 26.96
C PRO A 88 -13.50 12.14 28.26
N HIS A 89 -13.19 10.86 28.44
CA HIS A 89 -12.49 10.33 29.62
C HIS A 89 -11.06 10.83 29.71
N TRP A 90 -10.36 10.89 28.59
CA TRP A 90 -9.02 11.44 28.51
C TRP A 90 -9.00 12.94 28.79
N LEU A 91 -9.92 13.71 28.21
CA LEU A 91 -10.04 15.16 28.43
C LEU A 91 -10.40 15.55 29.88
N ALA A 92 -11.04 14.65 30.62
CA ALA A 92 -11.38 14.87 32.03
C ALA A 92 -10.18 14.72 33.00
N GLN A 93 -9.03 14.21 32.50
CA GLN A 93 -7.84 14.05 33.34
C GLN A 93 -6.95 15.28 33.29
N THR A 94 -6.49 15.74 34.47
CA THR A 94 -5.66 16.95 34.58
C THR A 94 -4.25 16.75 34.02
N ASP A 95 -3.68 15.55 34.18
CA ASP A 95 -2.31 15.21 33.79
C ASP A 95 -2.27 14.05 32.82
N ALA A 96 -3.21 14.01 31.87
CA ALA A 96 -3.25 12.95 30.87
C ALA A 96 -2.01 12.98 29.97
N PRO A 97 -1.39 11.83 29.66
CA PRO A 97 -0.38 11.76 28.62
C PRO A 97 -0.97 12.13 27.26
N PRO A 98 -0.15 12.34 26.22
CA PRO A 98 -0.65 12.49 24.86
C PRO A 98 -1.67 11.40 24.50
N PHE A 99 -2.75 11.74 23.81
CA PHE A 99 -3.86 10.80 23.56
C PHE A 99 -3.41 9.49 22.94
N ALA A 100 -2.51 9.54 21.97
CA ALA A 100 -1.98 8.34 21.34
C ALA A 100 -1.27 7.41 22.34
N ASP A 101 -0.52 7.95 23.29
CA ASP A 101 0.19 7.18 24.33
C ASP A 101 -0.78 6.56 25.34
N ALA A 102 -1.92 7.25 25.58
CA ALA A 102 -2.96 6.74 26.47
C ALA A 102 -3.73 5.53 25.90
N VAL A 103 -3.84 5.41 24.57
CA VAL A 103 -4.76 4.47 23.93
C VAL A 103 -4.08 3.33 23.16
N THR A 104 -2.77 3.40 22.92
CA THR A 104 -2.02 2.34 22.24
C THR A 104 -0.55 2.30 22.66
N PRO A 105 0.06 1.12 22.78
CA PRO A 105 1.51 0.98 23.02
C PRO A 105 2.35 1.29 21.78
N GLN A 106 1.75 1.54 20.63
CA GLN A 106 2.48 1.66 19.36
C GLN A 106 3.42 2.86 19.32
N THR A 107 3.07 3.94 20.02
CA THR A 107 3.93 5.14 20.12
C THR A 107 5.27 4.83 20.75
N ALA A 108 5.31 4.02 21.81
CA ALA A 108 6.56 3.56 22.41
C ALA A 108 7.37 2.66 21.47
N LEU A 109 6.68 1.76 20.73
CA LEU A 109 7.38 0.86 19.80
C LEU A 109 8.12 1.64 18.70
N PHE A 110 7.48 2.60 18.07
CA PHE A 110 8.17 3.33 16.99
C PHE A 110 9.12 4.41 17.53
N ALA A 111 8.91 4.94 18.74
CA ALA A 111 9.88 5.82 19.39
C ALA A 111 11.22 5.09 19.68
N ASP A 112 11.13 3.82 20.05
CA ASP A 112 12.28 2.96 20.31
C ASP A 112 12.77 2.17 19.07
N CYS A 113 12.27 2.49 17.88
CA CYS A 113 12.59 1.82 16.62
C CYS A 113 12.31 0.30 16.64
N LEU A 114 11.32 -0.14 17.39
CA LEU A 114 10.93 -1.54 17.49
C LEU A 114 9.92 -1.92 16.39
N ALA A 115 9.97 -3.18 15.95
CA ALA A 115 9.07 -3.70 14.94
C ALA A 115 7.64 -3.90 15.47
N PRO A 116 6.60 -3.79 14.61
CA PRO A 116 5.19 -3.98 14.99
C PRO A 116 4.80 -5.44 15.21
N LYS A 117 5.70 -6.37 14.95
CA LYS A 117 5.51 -7.82 15.06
C LYS A 117 6.82 -8.53 15.40
N GLN A 118 6.71 -9.72 15.94
CA GLN A 118 7.87 -10.58 16.25
C GLN A 118 8.32 -11.34 14.98
N ILE A 119 9.55 -11.82 14.98
CA ILE A 119 10.09 -12.63 13.87
C ILE A 119 9.28 -13.90 13.58
N THR A 120 8.64 -14.44 14.62
CA THR A 120 7.78 -15.63 14.53
C THR A 120 6.33 -15.35 14.15
N THR A 121 5.96 -14.07 14.06
CA THR A 121 4.59 -13.69 13.66
C THR A 121 4.39 -14.02 12.18
N PRO A 122 3.34 -14.75 11.80
CA PRO A 122 3.09 -15.10 10.40
C PRO A 122 3.02 -13.88 9.47
N GLU A 123 3.23 -14.13 8.17
CA GLU A 123 3.09 -13.09 7.14
C GLU A 123 1.72 -12.42 7.25
N TYR A 124 1.69 -11.09 7.05
CA TYR A 124 0.51 -10.23 7.14
C TYR A 124 -0.21 -10.18 8.49
N ALA A 125 0.10 -11.10 9.44
CA ALA A 125 -0.36 -11.00 10.81
C ALA A 125 0.41 -9.90 11.58
N PHE A 126 -0.17 -9.38 12.64
CA PHE A 126 0.42 -8.28 13.40
C PHE A 126 0.07 -8.37 14.89
N VAL A 127 0.93 -7.76 15.70
CA VAL A 127 0.67 -7.49 17.13
C VAL A 127 0.08 -6.09 17.26
N VAL A 128 0.72 -5.11 16.62
CA VAL A 128 0.18 -3.76 16.43
C VAL A 128 0.12 -3.46 14.93
N ASN A 129 -0.85 -2.67 14.51
CA ASN A 129 -1.14 -2.44 13.10
C ASN A 129 0.02 -1.71 12.39
N TYR A 130 0.27 -2.04 11.13
CA TYR A 130 1.36 -1.47 10.35
C TYR A 130 1.03 -1.38 8.87
N ALA A 131 1.82 -0.58 8.19
CA ALA A 131 1.94 -0.46 6.75
C ALA A 131 3.42 -0.52 6.37
N TYR A 132 3.80 -0.03 5.21
CA TYR A 132 5.17 -0.09 4.71
C TYR A 132 5.64 1.26 4.19
N HIS A 133 6.95 1.50 4.29
CA HIS A 133 7.72 2.31 3.35
C HIS A 133 8.39 1.39 2.37
N LEU A 134 8.48 1.78 1.10
CA LEU A 134 9.03 0.94 0.05
C LEU A 134 9.69 1.78 -1.06
N GLU A 135 10.51 1.12 -1.89
CA GLU A 135 11.05 1.70 -3.10
C GLU A 135 10.06 1.46 -4.25
N ALA A 136 9.54 2.55 -4.85
CA ALA A 136 8.44 2.50 -5.81
C ALA A 136 8.80 1.79 -7.11
N GLY A 137 10.01 1.99 -7.63
CA GLY A 137 10.46 1.35 -8.87
C GLY A 137 10.59 -0.16 -8.72
N LYS A 138 11.14 -0.63 -7.59
CA LYS A 138 11.24 -2.06 -7.27
C LYS A 138 9.85 -2.69 -7.09
N PHE A 139 8.93 -1.95 -6.48
CA PHE A 139 7.56 -2.44 -6.32
C PHE A 139 6.83 -2.56 -7.66
N ALA A 140 7.00 -1.58 -8.56
CA ALA A 140 6.45 -1.67 -9.91
C ALA A 140 6.99 -2.90 -10.67
N GLU A 141 8.29 -3.18 -10.56
CA GLU A 141 8.90 -4.34 -11.19
C GLU A 141 8.45 -5.68 -10.59
N LEU A 142 8.31 -5.76 -9.25
CA LEU A 142 7.74 -6.92 -8.57
C LEU A 142 6.31 -7.19 -9.05
N LEU A 143 5.46 -6.15 -9.11
CA LEU A 143 4.09 -6.27 -9.59
C LEU A 143 4.04 -6.69 -11.06
N ARG A 144 4.87 -6.09 -11.92
CA ARG A 144 4.95 -6.45 -13.34
C ARG A 144 5.27 -7.95 -13.49
N ARG A 145 6.31 -8.43 -12.81
CA ARG A 145 6.71 -9.84 -12.84
C ARG A 145 5.57 -10.74 -12.32
N HIS A 146 5.00 -10.41 -11.18
CA HIS A 146 3.88 -11.17 -10.60
C HIS A 146 2.67 -11.25 -11.54
N CYS A 147 2.28 -10.13 -12.16
CA CYS A 147 1.16 -10.09 -13.09
C CYS A 147 1.42 -10.92 -14.35
N THR A 148 2.63 -10.83 -14.93
CA THR A 148 2.93 -11.52 -16.18
C THR A 148 3.20 -13.02 -15.98
N GLU A 149 3.91 -13.40 -14.93
CA GLU A 149 4.35 -14.78 -14.71
C GLU A 149 3.33 -15.63 -13.96
N ASN A 150 2.59 -15.02 -13.01
CA ASN A 150 1.67 -15.76 -12.14
C ASN A 150 0.19 -15.54 -12.47
N LEU A 151 -0.18 -14.38 -13.02
CA LEU A 151 -1.58 -14.02 -13.29
C LEU A 151 -1.93 -14.03 -14.79
N GLY A 152 -0.96 -14.29 -15.66
CA GLY A 152 -1.18 -14.41 -17.11
C GLY A 152 -1.51 -13.10 -17.82
N VAL A 153 -1.17 -11.95 -17.23
CA VAL A 153 -1.34 -10.65 -17.88
C VAL A 153 -0.36 -10.53 -19.04
N LYS A 154 -0.85 -10.18 -20.22
CA LYS A 154 0.01 -9.85 -21.36
C LYS A 154 0.50 -8.42 -21.25
N HIS A 155 1.81 -8.22 -21.14
CA HIS A 155 2.43 -6.91 -21.03
C HIS A 155 3.03 -6.51 -22.37
N ILE A 156 2.58 -5.40 -22.95
CA ILE A 156 3.00 -4.86 -24.24
C ILE A 156 3.69 -3.51 -23.99
N LYS A 157 4.98 -3.45 -24.34
CA LYS A 157 5.73 -2.19 -24.27
C LYS A 157 5.62 -1.43 -25.57
N ALA A 158 4.70 -0.45 -25.61
CA ALA A 158 4.46 0.37 -26.77
C ALA A 158 3.82 1.71 -26.35
N ASN A 159 4.02 2.75 -27.17
CA ASN A 159 3.33 4.02 -26.97
C ASN A 159 1.97 3.98 -27.65
N VAL A 160 0.91 4.31 -26.92
CA VAL A 160 -0.42 4.50 -27.47
C VAL A 160 -0.47 5.83 -28.20
N SER A 161 -0.77 5.82 -29.48
CA SER A 161 -0.90 7.02 -30.32
C SER A 161 -2.35 7.43 -30.53
N GLN A 162 -3.30 6.47 -30.45
CA GLN A 162 -4.71 6.73 -30.68
C GLN A 162 -5.59 5.74 -29.92
N ILE A 163 -6.73 6.23 -29.44
CA ILE A 163 -7.82 5.41 -28.90
C ILE A 163 -8.93 5.39 -29.96
N ASN A 164 -9.31 4.21 -30.39
CA ASN A 164 -10.34 4.01 -31.40
C ASN A 164 -11.67 3.69 -30.72
N THR A 165 -12.73 4.43 -31.10
CA THR A 165 -14.05 4.27 -30.51
C THR A 165 -15.07 3.88 -31.57
N ALA A 166 -16.07 3.10 -31.17
CA ALA A 166 -17.27 2.83 -31.99
C ALA A 166 -18.22 4.03 -32.01
N GLU A 167 -19.25 3.98 -32.85
CA GLU A 167 -20.26 5.04 -32.95
C GLU A 167 -21.03 5.30 -31.64
N ASN A 168 -21.18 4.28 -30.82
CA ASN A 168 -21.79 4.38 -29.48
C ASN A 168 -20.87 4.94 -28.38
N GLY A 169 -19.61 5.25 -28.73
CA GLY A 169 -18.59 5.77 -27.79
C GLY A 169 -17.79 4.73 -27.06
N ASP A 170 -18.04 3.44 -27.25
CA ASP A 170 -17.24 2.37 -26.64
C ASP A 170 -15.82 2.33 -27.24
N ILE A 171 -14.80 2.07 -26.42
CA ILE A 171 -13.44 1.85 -26.90
C ILE A 171 -13.38 0.46 -27.53
N VAL A 172 -12.93 0.39 -28.79
CA VAL A 172 -12.80 -0.85 -29.55
C VAL A 172 -11.36 -1.31 -29.72
N SER A 173 -10.40 -0.39 -29.71
CA SER A 173 -8.97 -0.70 -29.77
C SER A 173 -8.13 0.51 -29.41
N VAL A 174 -6.82 0.25 -29.21
CA VAL A 174 -5.79 1.29 -29.13
C VAL A 174 -4.77 1.06 -30.22
N THR A 175 -4.37 2.12 -30.93
CA THR A 175 -3.29 2.07 -31.92
C THR A 175 -1.95 2.37 -31.25
N THR A 176 -0.94 1.54 -31.48
CA THR A 176 0.38 1.68 -30.89
C THR A 176 1.48 1.80 -31.94
N ASP A 177 2.64 2.37 -31.54
CA ASP A 177 3.80 2.54 -32.41
C ASP A 177 4.56 1.24 -32.73
N ARG A 178 4.42 0.22 -31.89
CA ARG A 178 5.25 -1.01 -31.96
C ARG A 178 4.46 -2.29 -32.11
N ALA A 179 3.20 -2.32 -31.68
CA ALA A 179 2.37 -3.53 -31.69
C ALA A 179 1.14 -3.42 -32.60
N GLY A 180 0.98 -2.31 -33.33
CA GLY A 180 -0.19 -2.06 -34.15
C GLY A 180 -1.45 -1.80 -33.34
N ASP A 181 -2.61 -2.21 -33.87
CA ASP A 181 -3.88 -2.07 -33.18
C ASP A 181 -4.09 -3.24 -32.21
N ILE A 182 -4.42 -2.88 -30.97
CA ILE A 182 -4.70 -3.81 -29.86
C ILE A 182 -6.19 -3.65 -29.52
N PRO A 183 -6.99 -4.72 -29.64
CA PRO A 183 -8.42 -4.70 -29.35
C PRO A 183 -8.74 -4.53 -27.87
#